data_7120577a3ca4368e069fe5a8e5bd0bd0
#
_entry.id   7120577a3ca4368e069fe5a8e5bd0bd0
#
_cell.length_a   1.000
_cell.length_b   1.000
_cell.length_c   1.000
_cell.angle_alpha   90.00
_cell.angle_beta   90.00
_cell.angle_gamma   90.00
#
_symmetry.space_group_name_H-M   'P 1'
#
loop_
_entity.id
_entity.type
_entity.pdbx_description
1 polymer ?
#
loop_
_entity_poly.entity_id
_entity_poly.type
_entity_poly.pdbx_seq_one_letter_code
_entity_poly.pdbx_strand_id
1 'polypeptide(L)'
;MKTTKNILIIFTIFASLIYLITGCKDESAQPIEKIKVSNISSEEDRTICRDKLIESGLDEKRVDKFMEMVKSYNEDVNVELPYKNGFVETETIKTDYTKTVDEFYKTENKIGSNCRINTFELLLGNIEIKRVKSDNTSTLDFDKNSLENEFPELFTKDETTKFETYFAPVKAKISTDKKDQIAEIKKAVNSRGIKWNDKIDAKIISVWFHNDDEIDGNILFIGHTGVLVPFEDKLMFIEKLSFNEPYQAVIVNNRTELSDYLMEKYDVEYNQKTTRPFIFENGSLMKNFRQNPEYDKIQNK
;
A
#
# COMPACT_ATOMS: atom_id res chain seq x y z
N MET A 1 -17.25 27.25 -15.14
CA MET A 1 -16.91 27.68 -13.79
C MET A 1 -17.89 27.07 -12.79
N LYS A 2 -17.92 25.72 -12.64
CA LYS A 2 -18.76 24.95 -11.69
C LYS A 2 -18.22 23.50 -11.56
N THR A 3 -16.96 23.31 -11.18
CA THR A 3 -16.38 21.96 -11.02
C THR A 3 -15.44 21.81 -9.83
N THR A 4 -15.33 22.83 -8.97
CA THR A 4 -14.33 22.85 -7.88
C THR A 4 -14.90 22.56 -6.48
N LYS A 5 -16.16 22.14 -6.34
CA LYS A 5 -16.78 21.96 -5.01
C LYS A 5 -16.93 20.51 -4.51
N ASN A 6 -16.73 19.50 -5.36
CA ASN A 6 -16.97 18.11 -4.95
C ASN A 6 -15.74 17.31 -4.55
N ILE A 7 -14.52 17.89 -4.69
CA ILE A 7 -13.25 17.19 -4.37
C ILE A 7 -12.92 17.19 -2.87
N LEU A 8 -13.58 18.04 -2.08
CA LEU A 8 -13.20 18.25 -0.67
C LEU A 8 -13.87 17.28 0.33
N ILE A 9 -14.80 16.43 -0.10
CA ILE A 9 -15.61 15.61 0.83
C ILE A 9 -15.00 14.25 1.13
N ILE A 10 -14.15 13.71 0.25
CA ILE A 10 -13.59 12.35 0.42
C ILE A 10 -12.41 12.31 1.40
N PHE A 11 -11.72 13.44 1.65
CA PHE A 11 -10.56 13.48 2.55
C PHE A 11 -10.90 13.66 4.03
N THR A 12 -12.13 14.01 4.39
CA THR A 12 -12.53 14.31 5.79
C THR A 12 -12.89 13.09 6.62
N ILE A 13 -12.99 11.90 6.06
CA ILE A 13 -13.37 10.69 6.81
C ILE A 13 -12.18 10.03 7.52
N PHE A 14 -10.94 10.33 7.12
CA PHE A 14 -9.74 9.71 7.72
C PHE A 14 -9.11 10.48 8.89
N ALA A 15 -9.56 11.70 9.21
CA ALA A 15 -8.87 12.57 10.16
C ALA A 15 -9.54 12.75 11.53
N SER A 16 -10.67 12.15 11.82
CA SER A 16 -11.43 12.50 13.04
C SER A 16 -11.92 11.34 13.88
N LEU A 17 -11.00 10.43 14.31
CA LEU A 17 -11.29 9.56 15.45
C LEU A 17 -10.03 9.33 16.31
N ILE A 18 -9.47 10.42 16.86
CA ILE A 18 -8.56 10.33 17.99
C ILE A 18 -9.25 11.00 19.16
N TYR A 19 -9.89 10.25 20.04
CA TYR A 19 -9.95 10.58 21.48
C TYR A 19 -10.55 9.42 22.31
N LEU A 20 -9.80 9.08 23.36
CA LEU A 20 -10.19 8.42 24.60
C LEU A 20 -10.41 6.90 24.60
N ILE A 21 -9.38 6.15 24.94
CA ILE A 21 -9.54 5.06 25.91
C ILE A 21 -8.36 5.11 26.89
N THR A 22 -8.62 5.64 28.09
CA THR A 22 -7.80 5.42 29.29
C THR A 22 -8.30 4.15 30.00
N GLY A 23 -7.43 3.18 30.17
CA GLY A 23 -7.39 2.30 31.32
C GLY A 23 -8.24 1.05 31.29
N CYS A 24 -7.61 -0.07 30.96
CA CYS A 24 -7.63 -1.28 31.79
C CYS A 24 -6.50 -2.19 31.28
N LYS A 25 -5.52 -2.47 32.16
CA LYS A 25 -4.52 -3.51 31.89
C LYS A 25 -5.20 -4.85 32.04
N ASP A 26 -5.32 -5.60 30.96
CA ASP A 26 -5.61 -7.02 30.98
C ASP A 26 -4.41 -7.81 30.44
N GLU A 27 -3.89 -8.70 31.29
CA GLU A 27 -2.69 -9.50 31.07
C GLU A 27 -2.98 -10.66 30.12
N SER A 28 -3.03 -10.43 28.81
CA SER A 28 -2.86 -11.49 27.82
C SER A 28 -2.54 -10.98 26.39
N ALA A 29 -2.23 -9.73 26.21
CA ALA A 29 -1.67 -9.28 24.94
C ALA A 29 -0.24 -9.83 24.83
N GLN A 30 -0.01 -10.78 23.92
CA GLN A 30 1.36 -11.08 23.48
C GLN A 30 1.96 -9.75 23.03
N PRO A 31 3.15 -9.38 23.52
CA PRO A 31 3.78 -8.15 23.06
C PRO A 31 3.91 -8.23 21.53
N ILE A 32 3.51 -7.17 20.84
CA ILE A 32 3.85 -7.00 19.42
C ILE A 32 5.36 -7.12 19.37
N GLU A 33 5.87 -8.16 18.69
CA GLU A 33 7.30 -8.27 18.50
C GLU A 33 7.77 -6.98 17.81
N LYS A 34 8.86 -6.40 18.32
CA LYS A 34 9.39 -5.14 17.81
C LYS A 34 9.72 -5.26 16.34
N ILE A 35 9.07 -4.47 15.50
CA ILE A 35 9.43 -4.32 14.10
C ILE A 35 10.52 -3.27 13.97
N LYS A 36 11.30 -3.33 12.89
CA LYS A 36 12.26 -2.27 12.55
C LYS A 36 11.74 -1.49 11.36
N VAL A 37 11.78 -0.16 11.48
CA VAL A 37 11.22 0.76 10.47
C VAL A 37 12.26 1.79 10.08
N SER A 38 12.37 2.09 8.78
CA SER A 38 13.11 3.23 8.22
C SER A 38 12.21 4.01 7.26
N ASN A 39 12.34 5.34 7.22
CA ASN A 39 11.72 6.16 6.17
C ASN A 39 12.57 6.24 4.89
N ILE A 40 13.61 5.42 4.75
CA ILE A 40 14.49 5.33 3.58
C ILE A 40 15.10 6.71 3.23
N SER A 41 15.34 7.54 4.24
CA SER A 41 15.77 8.92 4.02
C SER A 41 17.30 9.10 4.02
N SER A 42 18.05 8.23 4.71
CA SER A 42 19.50 8.23 4.65
C SER A 42 20.03 7.58 3.35
N GLU A 43 21.23 7.91 2.95
CA GLU A 43 21.88 7.26 1.80
C GLU A 43 22.13 5.76 2.08
N GLU A 44 22.49 5.43 3.32
CA GLU A 44 22.68 4.05 3.77
C GLU A 44 21.39 3.23 3.63
N ASP A 45 20.25 3.74 4.13
CA ASP A 45 18.97 3.06 4.03
C ASP A 45 18.52 2.86 2.57
N ARG A 46 18.74 3.89 1.72
CA ARG A 46 18.45 3.78 0.28
C ARG A 46 19.31 2.70 -0.38
N THR A 47 20.59 2.63 -0.03
CA THR A 47 21.51 1.61 -0.55
C THR A 47 21.07 0.22 -0.12
N ILE A 48 20.75 0.02 1.16
CA ILE A 48 20.24 -1.26 1.68
C ILE A 48 18.97 -1.68 0.93
N CYS A 49 17.98 -0.79 0.82
CA CYS A 49 16.72 -1.11 0.13
C CYS A 49 16.95 -1.40 -1.36
N ARG A 50 17.77 -0.60 -2.05
CA ARG A 50 18.15 -0.78 -3.45
C ARG A 50 18.75 -2.16 -3.70
N ASP A 51 19.77 -2.51 -2.93
CA ASP A 51 20.49 -3.77 -3.10
C ASP A 51 19.55 -4.96 -2.87
N LYS A 52 18.71 -4.92 -1.83
CA LYS A 52 17.75 -5.99 -1.55
C LYS A 52 16.67 -6.14 -2.63
N LEU A 53 16.21 -5.05 -3.23
CA LEU A 53 15.28 -5.11 -4.36
C LEU A 53 15.92 -5.77 -5.58
N ILE A 54 17.16 -5.40 -5.93
CA ILE A 54 17.92 -5.98 -7.06
C ILE A 54 18.26 -7.45 -6.80
N GLU A 55 18.81 -7.77 -5.63
CA GLU A 55 19.11 -9.16 -5.21
C GLU A 55 17.87 -10.05 -5.31
N SER A 56 16.69 -9.49 -5.07
CA SER A 56 15.41 -10.22 -5.15
C SER A 56 14.85 -10.37 -6.57
N GLY A 57 15.61 -9.93 -7.59
CA GLY A 57 15.32 -10.14 -9.00
C GLY A 57 14.54 -9.03 -9.70
N LEU A 58 14.44 -7.85 -9.11
CA LEU A 58 13.85 -6.69 -9.77
C LEU A 58 14.84 -6.04 -10.74
N ASP A 59 14.32 -5.38 -11.77
CA ASP A 59 15.13 -4.68 -12.78
C ASP A 59 15.85 -3.49 -12.16
N GLU A 60 17.20 -3.44 -12.31
CA GLU A 60 18.04 -2.42 -11.70
C GLU A 60 17.63 -0.99 -12.09
N LYS A 61 17.29 -0.75 -13.37
CA LYS A 61 16.90 0.59 -13.83
C LYS A 61 15.59 1.05 -13.20
N ARG A 62 14.64 0.13 -12.99
CA ARG A 62 13.37 0.40 -12.32
C ARG A 62 13.58 0.66 -10.83
N VAL A 63 14.46 -0.09 -10.20
CA VAL A 63 14.84 0.14 -8.80
C VAL A 63 15.54 1.48 -8.64
N ASP A 64 16.47 1.83 -9.53
CA ASP A 64 17.15 3.14 -9.51
C ASP A 64 16.14 4.29 -9.67
N LYS A 65 15.18 4.16 -10.58
CA LYS A 65 14.12 5.15 -10.76
C LYS A 65 13.25 5.30 -9.51
N PHE A 66 12.88 4.19 -8.89
CA PHE A 66 12.17 4.21 -7.61
C PHE A 66 12.99 4.92 -6.52
N MET A 67 14.30 4.66 -6.42
CA MET A 67 15.17 5.32 -5.43
C MET A 67 15.35 6.82 -5.72
N GLU A 68 15.31 7.25 -6.98
CA GLU A 68 15.24 8.68 -7.33
C GLU A 68 13.96 9.32 -6.80
N MET A 69 12.80 8.65 -6.94
CA MET A 69 11.52 9.13 -6.41
C MET A 69 11.55 9.21 -4.87
N VAL A 70 12.13 8.21 -4.19
CA VAL A 70 12.35 8.23 -2.74
C VAL A 70 13.19 9.44 -2.32
N LYS A 71 14.31 9.66 -3.01
CA LYS A 71 15.22 10.78 -2.73
C LYS A 71 14.54 12.13 -2.95
N SER A 72 13.86 12.30 -4.09
CA SER A 72 13.13 13.53 -4.41
C SER A 72 12.08 13.88 -3.36
N TYR A 73 11.27 12.91 -2.95
CA TYR A 73 10.29 13.12 -1.88
C TYR A 73 10.94 13.59 -0.58
N ASN A 74 12.03 12.95 -0.16
CA ASN A 74 12.74 13.30 1.07
C ASN A 74 13.41 14.70 1.01
N GLU A 75 13.81 15.15 -0.18
CA GLU A 75 14.34 16.50 -0.42
C GLU A 75 13.22 17.55 -0.42
N ASP A 76 12.04 17.22 -0.94
CA ASP A 76 10.89 18.11 -0.98
C ASP A 76 10.27 18.34 0.41
N VAL A 77 10.28 17.31 1.27
CA VAL A 77 9.72 17.38 2.62
C VAL A 77 10.80 17.85 3.59
N ASN A 78 10.87 19.17 3.83
CA ASN A 78 11.87 19.80 4.69
C ASN A 78 11.56 19.69 6.19
N VAL A 79 11.24 18.48 6.66
CA VAL A 79 11.03 18.17 8.08
C VAL A 79 11.79 16.91 8.49
N GLU A 80 12.03 16.80 9.79
CA GLU A 80 12.64 15.62 10.35
C GLU A 80 11.64 14.44 10.34
N LEU A 81 11.94 13.41 9.54
CA LEU A 81 11.16 12.18 9.50
C LEU A 81 11.39 11.34 10.78
N PRO A 82 10.36 10.69 11.32
CA PRO A 82 10.46 9.90 12.57
C PRO A 82 11.53 8.81 12.54
N TYR A 83 11.75 8.19 11.38
CA TYR A 83 12.70 7.09 11.20
C TYR A 83 13.76 7.44 10.13
N LYS A 84 14.38 8.62 10.25
CA LYS A 84 15.34 9.13 9.25
C LYS A 84 16.73 8.52 9.32
N ASN A 85 17.13 7.99 10.47
CA ASN A 85 18.50 7.57 10.76
C ASN A 85 18.59 6.04 10.93
N GLY A 86 18.35 5.31 9.87
CA GLY A 86 18.45 3.86 9.87
C GLY A 86 17.16 3.16 10.31
N PHE A 87 17.25 1.84 10.45
CA PHE A 87 16.15 0.99 10.89
C PHE A 87 16.00 1.05 12.41
N VAL A 88 14.96 1.69 12.89
CA VAL A 88 14.67 1.89 14.32
C VAL A 88 13.66 0.85 14.79
N GLU A 89 13.93 0.23 15.93
CA GLU A 89 12.95 -0.66 16.60
C GLU A 89 11.77 0.16 17.15
N THR A 90 10.56 -0.29 16.85
CA THR A 90 9.34 0.32 17.36
C THR A 90 8.29 -0.74 17.68
N GLU A 91 7.49 -0.47 18.72
CA GLU A 91 6.30 -1.26 19.08
C GLU A 91 5.02 -0.62 18.51
N THR A 92 5.13 0.60 17.94
CA THR A 92 3.99 1.29 17.35
C THR A 92 4.02 1.22 15.84
N ILE A 93 2.88 0.84 15.27
CA ILE A 93 2.65 0.81 13.84
C ILE A 93 2.05 2.14 13.35
N LYS A 94 1.44 2.89 14.28
CA LYS A 94 0.76 4.17 13.99
C LYS A 94 1.72 5.32 14.25
N THR A 95 2.49 5.67 13.23
CA THR A 95 3.36 6.85 13.28
C THR A 95 2.58 8.09 12.86
N ASP A 96 2.74 9.17 13.61
CA ASP A 96 2.16 10.47 13.26
C ASP A 96 3.02 11.19 12.22
N TYR A 97 2.52 11.28 10.99
CA TYR A 97 3.13 12.00 9.88
C TYR A 97 2.49 13.37 9.59
N THR A 98 1.68 13.91 10.50
CA THR A 98 0.96 15.18 10.29
C THR A 98 1.90 16.30 9.86
N LYS A 99 3.05 16.47 10.53
CA LYS A 99 4.03 17.49 10.17
C LYS A 99 4.63 17.30 8.78
N THR A 100 4.83 16.03 8.38
CA THR A 100 5.33 15.66 7.06
C THR A 100 4.32 16.02 5.97
N VAL A 101 3.06 15.69 6.22
CA VAL A 101 1.93 16.01 5.34
C VAL A 101 1.73 17.51 5.20
N ASP A 102 1.79 18.26 6.32
CA ASP A 102 1.70 19.73 6.31
C ASP A 102 2.81 20.36 5.49
N GLU A 103 4.04 19.82 5.57
CA GLU A 103 5.18 20.36 4.81
C GLU A 103 5.05 20.02 3.33
N PHE A 104 4.63 18.81 3.00
CA PHE A 104 4.37 18.41 1.61
C PHE A 104 3.41 19.37 0.91
N TYR A 105 2.32 19.77 1.58
CA TYR A 105 1.33 20.70 1.02
C TYR A 105 1.82 22.16 0.90
N LYS A 106 2.93 22.53 1.54
CA LYS A 106 3.55 23.85 1.33
C LYS A 106 4.35 23.90 0.02
N THR A 107 4.70 22.76 -0.54
CA THR A 107 5.36 22.68 -1.84
C THR A 107 4.32 22.91 -2.94
N GLU A 108 4.40 24.05 -3.62
CA GLU A 108 3.42 24.42 -4.64
C GLU A 108 3.37 23.41 -5.79
N ASN A 109 2.15 23.07 -6.22
CA ASN A 109 1.84 22.20 -7.35
C ASN A 109 2.31 20.73 -7.23
N LYS A 110 2.66 20.24 -6.05
CA LYS A 110 3.00 18.84 -5.83
C LYS A 110 1.73 18.00 -5.66
N ILE A 111 1.66 16.90 -6.40
CA ILE A 111 0.61 15.89 -6.29
C ILE A 111 1.15 14.69 -5.50
N GLY A 112 2.40 14.33 -5.78
CA GLY A 112 3.07 13.15 -5.23
C GLY A 112 2.70 11.85 -5.95
N SER A 113 3.38 10.78 -5.56
CA SER A 113 3.09 9.42 -6.00
C SER A 113 2.58 8.58 -4.84
N ASN A 114 1.74 7.59 -5.12
CA ASN A 114 1.19 6.70 -4.10
C ASN A 114 1.80 5.29 -4.13
N CYS A 115 1.30 4.40 -3.25
CA CYS A 115 1.72 3.02 -3.17
C CYS A 115 1.57 2.27 -4.50
N ARG A 116 0.50 2.51 -5.28
CA ARG A 116 0.23 1.82 -6.54
C ARG A 116 1.24 2.19 -7.62
N ILE A 117 1.51 3.49 -7.81
CA ILE A 117 2.47 3.99 -8.80
C ILE A 117 3.86 3.43 -8.50
N ASN A 118 4.31 3.53 -7.25
CA ASN A 118 5.63 3.09 -6.84
C ASN A 118 5.81 1.57 -6.92
N THR A 119 4.80 0.81 -6.49
CA THR A 119 4.86 -0.65 -6.59
C THR A 119 4.86 -1.10 -8.04
N PHE A 120 4.07 -0.45 -8.91
CA PHE A 120 4.03 -0.82 -10.33
C PHE A 120 5.34 -0.52 -11.06
N GLU A 121 6.02 0.59 -10.74
CA GLU A 121 7.35 0.89 -11.26
C GLU A 121 8.32 -0.26 -10.95
N LEU A 122 8.35 -0.73 -9.72
CA LEU A 122 9.20 -1.86 -9.31
C LEU A 122 8.83 -3.19 -9.98
N LEU A 123 7.55 -3.34 -10.40
CA LEU A 123 7.06 -4.58 -11.02
C LEU A 123 7.33 -4.70 -12.50
N LEU A 124 7.55 -3.59 -13.18
CA LEU A 124 7.78 -3.59 -14.61
C LEU A 124 8.96 -4.51 -14.97
N GLY A 125 8.72 -5.36 -15.99
CA GLY A 125 9.64 -6.46 -16.32
C GLY A 125 9.34 -7.79 -15.61
N ASN A 126 8.63 -7.78 -14.48
CA ASN A 126 8.31 -8.98 -13.69
C ASN A 126 6.81 -9.32 -13.64
N ILE A 127 6.00 -8.59 -14.39
CA ILE A 127 4.57 -8.82 -14.54
C ILE A 127 4.17 -8.87 -16.02
N GLU A 128 3.37 -9.85 -16.36
CA GLU A 128 2.73 -9.95 -17.68
C GLU A 128 1.25 -9.59 -17.55
N ILE A 129 0.73 -8.71 -18.43
CA ILE A 129 -0.68 -8.36 -18.55
C ILE A 129 -1.07 -8.48 -20.01
N LYS A 130 -1.86 -9.52 -20.35
CA LYS A 130 -2.16 -9.85 -21.75
C LYS A 130 -3.35 -9.10 -22.33
N ARG A 131 -4.33 -8.77 -21.49
CA ARG A 131 -5.57 -8.12 -21.92
C ARG A 131 -5.66 -6.74 -21.29
N VAL A 132 -5.14 -5.79 -22.04
CA VAL A 132 -4.98 -4.41 -21.63
C VAL A 132 -6.28 -3.67 -21.90
N LYS A 133 -7.30 -3.92 -21.09
CA LYS A 133 -8.55 -3.14 -21.13
C LYS A 133 -9.21 -3.15 -19.77
N SER A 134 -9.37 -1.96 -19.20
CA SER A 134 -10.23 -1.76 -18.06
C SER A 134 -11.35 -0.79 -18.45
N ASP A 135 -12.59 -1.22 -18.28
CA ASP A 135 -13.76 -0.40 -18.57
C ASP A 135 -14.12 0.51 -17.37
N ASN A 136 -13.48 0.32 -16.21
CA ASN A 136 -13.66 1.14 -15.03
C ASN A 136 -12.32 1.49 -14.39
N THR A 137 -11.96 2.76 -14.39
CA THR A 137 -10.76 3.34 -13.79
C THR A 137 -11.08 4.51 -12.86
N SER A 138 -12.35 4.67 -12.44
CA SER A 138 -12.78 5.78 -11.59
C SER A 138 -12.02 5.88 -10.27
N THR A 139 -11.65 4.74 -9.69
CA THR A 139 -10.84 4.68 -8.46
C THR A 139 -9.37 5.08 -8.66
N LEU A 140 -8.94 5.35 -9.90
CA LEU A 140 -7.56 5.69 -10.28
C LEU A 140 -7.39 7.14 -10.73
N ASP A 141 -8.38 8.01 -10.53
CA ASP A 141 -8.32 9.39 -11.03
C ASP A 141 -7.17 10.19 -10.42
N PHE A 142 -6.85 9.98 -9.14
CA PHE A 142 -5.69 10.58 -8.51
C PHE A 142 -4.37 10.04 -9.06
N ASP A 143 -4.29 8.73 -9.31
CA ASP A 143 -3.11 8.11 -9.93
C ASP A 143 -2.88 8.65 -11.34
N LYS A 144 -3.92 8.74 -12.16
CA LYS A 144 -3.86 9.29 -13.51
C LYS A 144 -3.40 10.75 -13.48
N ASN A 145 -3.99 11.56 -12.60
CA ASN A 145 -3.59 12.96 -12.44
C ASN A 145 -2.11 13.10 -12.05
N SER A 146 -1.61 12.24 -11.15
CA SER A 146 -0.20 12.21 -10.75
C SER A 146 0.70 11.81 -11.93
N LEU A 147 0.35 10.76 -12.67
CA LEU A 147 1.11 10.28 -13.82
C LEU A 147 1.10 11.29 -14.98
N GLU A 148 0.00 12.01 -15.21
CA GLU A 148 -0.11 12.98 -16.30
C GLU A 148 0.60 14.30 -16.01
N ASN A 149 0.60 14.78 -14.76
CA ASN A 149 1.03 16.13 -14.43
C ASN A 149 2.35 16.22 -13.64
N GLU A 150 2.73 15.17 -12.90
CA GLU A 150 3.97 15.18 -12.13
C GLU A 150 4.99 14.14 -12.62
N PHE A 151 4.53 12.98 -13.10
CA PHE A 151 5.39 11.89 -13.58
C PHE A 151 5.11 11.46 -15.02
N PRO A 152 5.02 12.40 -16.00
CA PRO A 152 4.56 12.08 -17.37
C PRO A 152 5.49 11.11 -18.12
N GLU A 153 6.75 10.99 -17.69
CA GLU A 153 7.75 10.10 -18.32
C GLU A 153 8.01 8.82 -17.52
N LEU A 154 7.28 8.61 -16.40
CA LEU A 154 7.49 7.43 -15.56
C LEU A 154 7.08 6.14 -16.28
N PHE A 155 5.94 6.18 -16.96
CA PHE A 155 5.41 5.06 -17.73
C PHE A 155 5.21 5.44 -19.20
N THR A 156 5.55 4.54 -20.09
CA THR A 156 5.11 4.61 -21.47
C THR A 156 3.59 4.47 -21.54
N LYS A 157 2.98 4.87 -22.65
CA LYS A 157 1.52 4.72 -22.85
C LYS A 157 1.03 3.27 -22.67
N ASP A 158 1.81 2.28 -23.10
CA ASP A 158 1.49 0.87 -22.90
C ASP A 158 1.58 0.48 -21.42
N GLU A 159 2.60 0.94 -20.70
CA GLU A 159 2.77 0.71 -19.27
C GLU A 159 1.67 1.39 -18.45
N THR A 160 1.27 2.62 -18.80
CA THR A 160 0.12 3.30 -18.17
C THR A 160 -1.17 2.48 -18.35
N THR A 161 -1.43 1.96 -19.55
CA THR A 161 -2.60 1.13 -19.79
C THR A 161 -2.54 -0.20 -19.00
N LYS A 162 -1.34 -0.77 -18.84
CA LYS A 162 -1.13 -1.95 -18.00
C LYS A 162 -1.34 -1.63 -16.51
N PHE A 163 -0.85 -0.47 -16.04
CA PHE A 163 -1.09 0.04 -14.69
C PHE A 163 -2.59 0.14 -14.39
N GLU A 164 -3.33 0.83 -15.25
CA GLU A 164 -4.79 0.96 -15.12
C GLU A 164 -5.49 -0.40 -15.11
N THR A 165 -5.07 -1.32 -15.97
CA THR A 165 -5.63 -2.68 -16.03
C THR A 165 -5.34 -3.46 -14.76
N TYR A 166 -4.14 -3.33 -14.20
CA TYR A 166 -3.73 -4.03 -12.99
C TYR A 166 -4.53 -3.58 -11.79
N PHE A 167 -4.64 -2.26 -11.60
CA PHE A 167 -5.30 -1.66 -10.43
C PHE A 167 -6.78 -1.37 -10.61
N ALA A 168 -7.35 -1.62 -11.79
CA ALA A 168 -8.79 -1.46 -11.98
C ALA A 168 -9.59 -2.26 -10.95
N PRO A 169 -10.65 -1.67 -10.39
CA PRO A 169 -11.50 -2.35 -9.42
C PRO A 169 -12.12 -3.62 -10.01
N VAL A 170 -12.53 -4.50 -9.15
CA VAL A 170 -13.21 -5.77 -9.47
C VAL A 170 -14.61 -5.69 -8.90
N LYS A 171 -15.62 -6.09 -9.70
CA LYS A 171 -16.98 -6.17 -9.18
C LYS A 171 -17.05 -7.16 -8.04
N ALA A 172 -17.50 -6.72 -6.87
CA ALA A 172 -17.67 -7.56 -5.71
C ALA A 172 -18.98 -8.36 -5.76
N LYS A 173 -19.05 -9.46 -4.98
CA LYS A 173 -20.31 -10.09 -4.63
C LYS A 173 -20.95 -9.38 -3.43
N ILE A 174 -22.27 -9.44 -3.33
CA ILE A 174 -23.02 -9.03 -2.14
C ILE A 174 -22.85 -10.13 -1.08
N SER A 175 -21.69 -10.13 -0.41
CA SER A 175 -21.30 -11.13 0.57
C SER A 175 -20.19 -10.58 1.46
N THR A 176 -20.23 -10.89 2.75
CA THR A 176 -19.13 -10.65 3.69
C THR A 176 -18.12 -11.80 3.74
N ASP A 177 -18.42 -12.94 3.08
CA ASP A 177 -17.49 -14.06 3.03
C ASP A 177 -16.31 -13.73 2.11
N LYS A 178 -15.13 -13.71 2.70
CA LYS A 178 -13.86 -13.50 2.00
C LYS A 178 -13.64 -14.48 0.84
N LYS A 179 -14.12 -15.72 0.94
CA LYS A 179 -13.96 -16.72 -0.13
C LYS A 179 -14.66 -16.30 -1.43
N ASP A 180 -15.81 -15.66 -1.31
CA ASP A 180 -16.55 -15.14 -2.46
C ASP A 180 -15.76 -14.05 -3.17
N GLN A 181 -15.19 -13.12 -2.42
CA GLN A 181 -14.41 -12.01 -2.96
C GLN A 181 -13.09 -12.49 -3.59
N ILE A 182 -12.41 -13.43 -2.94
CA ILE A 182 -11.20 -14.07 -3.49
C ILE A 182 -11.50 -14.72 -4.86
N ALA A 183 -12.67 -15.36 -5.00
CA ALA A 183 -13.06 -15.96 -6.27
C ALA A 183 -13.25 -14.91 -7.38
N GLU A 184 -13.86 -13.77 -7.09
CA GLU A 184 -14.03 -12.67 -8.07
C GLU A 184 -12.68 -12.04 -8.45
N ILE A 185 -11.77 -11.84 -7.49
CA ILE A 185 -10.41 -11.35 -7.78
C ILE A 185 -9.67 -12.32 -8.71
N LYS A 186 -9.67 -13.62 -8.40
CA LYS A 186 -9.01 -14.63 -9.25
C LYS A 186 -9.60 -14.67 -10.65
N LYS A 187 -10.91 -14.51 -10.80
CA LYS A 187 -11.57 -14.42 -12.09
C LYS A 187 -11.12 -13.17 -12.87
N ALA A 188 -11.02 -12.01 -12.21
CA ALA A 188 -10.54 -10.78 -12.82
C ALA A 188 -9.06 -10.91 -13.24
N VAL A 189 -8.19 -11.40 -12.37
CA VAL A 189 -6.77 -11.69 -12.67
C VAL A 189 -6.64 -12.57 -13.91
N ASN A 190 -7.38 -13.69 -13.95
CA ASN A 190 -7.37 -14.60 -15.09
C ASN A 190 -7.91 -13.92 -16.38
N SER A 191 -8.98 -13.14 -16.28
CA SER A 191 -9.58 -12.46 -17.43
C SER A 191 -8.66 -11.38 -18.00
N ARG A 192 -7.89 -10.69 -17.17
CA ARG A 192 -6.87 -9.70 -17.54
C ARG A 192 -5.57 -10.37 -18.00
N GLY A 193 -5.42 -11.68 -17.79
CA GLY A 193 -4.21 -12.45 -18.14
C GLY A 193 -2.98 -11.98 -17.35
N ILE A 194 -3.19 -11.61 -16.08
CA ILE A 194 -2.12 -11.17 -15.17
C ILE A 194 -1.34 -12.37 -14.70
N LYS A 195 -0.01 -12.31 -14.84
CA LYS A 195 0.93 -13.31 -14.34
C LYS A 195 2.13 -12.61 -13.72
N TRP A 196 2.58 -13.11 -12.60
CA TRP A 196 3.79 -12.67 -11.91
C TRP A 196 4.96 -13.59 -12.26
N ASN A 197 6.17 -13.04 -12.27
CA ASN A 197 7.39 -13.83 -12.40
C ASN A 197 7.68 -14.56 -11.07
N ASP A 198 7.24 -15.80 -10.96
CA ASP A 198 7.42 -16.59 -9.72
C ASP A 198 8.87 -17.06 -9.50
N LYS A 199 9.78 -16.79 -10.46
CA LYS A 199 11.19 -17.19 -10.36
C LYS A 199 12.05 -16.20 -9.55
N ILE A 200 11.52 -15.02 -9.27
CA ILE A 200 12.19 -14.01 -8.43
C ILE A 200 11.70 -14.10 -6.99
N ASP A 201 12.53 -13.61 -6.06
CA ASP A 201 12.20 -13.63 -4.62
C ASP A 201 11.29 -12.47 -4.22
N ALA A 202 11.33 -11.35 -4.94
CA ALA A 202 10.43 -10.22 -4.71
C ALA A 202 8.97 -10.62 -4.92
N LYS A 203 8.09 -10.23 -3.98
CA LYS A 203 6.65 -10.49 -4.02
C LYS A 203 5.87 -9.19 -3.85
N ILE A 204 4.75 -9.08 -4.56
CA ILE A 204 3.82 -7.98 -4.34
C ILE A 204 2.89 -8.33 -3.21
N ILE A 205 2.77 -7.42 -2.28
CA ILE A 205 1.76 -7.47 -1.24
C ILE A 205 0.68 -6.45 -1.58
N SER A 206 -0.57 -6.89 -1.59
CA SER A 206 -1.72 -6.04 -1.89
C SER A 206 -2.79 -6.21 -0.83
N VAL A 207 -3.21 -5.11 -0.20
CA VAL A 207 -4.34 -5.06 0.71
C VAL A 207 -5.58 -4.75 -0.11
N TRP A 208 -6.51 -5.69 -0.14
CA TRP A 208 -7.78 -5.58 -0.83
C TRP A 208 -8.86 -5.07 0.11
N PHE A 209 -9.61 -4.08 -0.36
CA PHE A 209 -10.76 -3.48 0.31
C PHE A 209 -12.03 -3.82 -0.46
N HIS A 210 -13.13 -3.91 0.28
CA HIS A 210 -14.46 -4.09 -0.27
C HIS A 210 -15.29 -2.84 0.06
N ASN A 211 -15.62 -2.08 -0.97
CA ASN A 211 -16.48 -0.90 -0.87
C ASN A 211 -17.86 -1.20 -1.46
N ASP A 212 -18.92 -0.67 -0.83
CA ASP A 212 -20.29 -0.73 -1.33
C ASP A 212 -20.97 0.60 -1.03
N ASP A 213 -20.86 1.55 -1.96
CA ASP A 213 -21.44 2.88 -1.86
C ASP A 213 -22.14 3.30 -3.16
N GLU A 214 -22.77 4.48 -3.13
CA GLU A 214 -23.52 5.01 -4.28
C GLU A 214 -22.62 5.56 -5.39
N ILE A 215 -21.35 5.86 -5.11
CA ILE A 215 -20.41 6.51 -6.04
C ILE A 215 -19.70 5.44 -6.87
N ASP A 216 -19.00 4.52 -6.19
CA ASP A 216 -18.17 3.50 -6.82
C ASP A 216 -18.92 2.18 -7.00
N GLY A 217 -20.03 1.98 -6.28
CA GLY A 217 -20.81 0.76 -6.25
C GLY A 217 -20.13 -0.33 -5.43
N ASN A 218 -20.58 -1.57 -5.64
CA ASN A 218 -20.10 -2.74 -4.93
C ASN A 218 -18.83 -3.30 -5.61
N ILE A 219 -17.65 -2.91 -5.11
CA ILE A 219 -16.35 -3.19 -5.72
C ILE A 219 -15.31 -3.68 -4.72
N LEU A 220 -14.33 -4.42 -5.26
CA LEU A 220 -13.07 -4.75 -4.61
C LEU A 220 -11.95 -3.95 -5.29
N PHE A 221 -11.07 -3.35 -4.51
CA PHE A 221 -9.94 -2.60 -5.04
C PHE A 221 -8.69 -2.77 -4.17
N ILE A 222 -7.51 -2.57 -4.77
CA ILE A 222 -6.25 -2.53 -4.03
C ILE A 222 -6.12 -1.14 -3.42
N GLY A 223 -6.39 -1.04 -2.12
CA GLY A 223 -6.28 0.21 -1.37
C GLY A 223 -4.87 0.49 -0.88
N HIS A 224 -4.04 -0.56 -0.70
CA HIS A 224 -2.63 -0.41 -0.38
C HIS A 224 -1.79 -1.52 -1.00
N THR A 225 -0.52 -1.22 -1.32
CA THR A 225 0.39 -2.19 -1.91
C THR A 225 1.86 -1.80 -1.67
N GLY A 226 2.74 -2.79 -1.69
CA GLY A 226 4.18 -2.63 -1.60
C GLY A 226 4.90 -3.90 -2.06
N VAL A 227 6.23 -3.90 -1.93
CA VAL A 227 7.08 -5.02 -2.34
C VAL A 227 7.71 -5.67 -1.12
N LEU A 228 7.59 -6.98 -1.02
CA LEU A 228 8.20 -7.82 0.00
C LEU A 228 9.41 -8.54 -0.57
N VAL A 229 10.55 -8.42 0.11
CA VAL A 229 11.81 -9.06 -0.28
C VAL A 229 12.43 -9.80 0.91
N PRO A 230 13.27 -10.84 0.70
CA PRO A 230 14.10 -11.43 1.73
C PRO A 230 15.09 -10.40 2.31
N PHE A 231 15.29 -10.47 3.62
CA PHE A 231 16.26 -9.64 4.33
C PHE A 231 16.91 -10.49 5.43
N GLU A 232 18.10 -11.03 5.16
CA GLU A 232 18.75 -12.00 6.03
C GLU A 232 17.83 -13.22 6.30
N ASP A 233 17.55 -13.52 7.56
CA ASP A 233 16.61 -14.54 8.00
C ASP A 233 15.15 -14.00 8.15
N LYS A 234 14.93 -12.73 7.77
CA LYS A 234 13.67 -11.99 7.89
C LYS A 234 13.10 -11.58 6.55
N LEU A 235 12.13 -10.69 6.57
CA LEU A 235 11.50 -10.09 5.40
C LEU A 235 11.52 -8.57 5.53
N MET A 236 11.74 -7.87 4.42
CA MET A 236 11.63 -6.41 4.33
C MET A 236 10.46 -6.07 3.42
N PHE A 237 9.50 -5.30 3.93
CA PHE A 237 8.38 -4.75 3.17
C PHE A 237 8.63 -3.29 2.87
N ILE A 238 8.66 -2.93 1.58
CA ILE A 238 8.94 -1.58 1.10
C ILE A 238 7.67 -1.01 0.50
N GLU A 239 7.25 0.17 0.99
CA GLU A 239 5.99 0.82 0.63
C GLU A 239 6.10 2.34 0.51
N LYS A 240 5.22 2.96 -0.25
CA LYS A 240 4.88 4.39 -0.17
C LYS A 240 3.57 4.49 0.58
N LEU A 241 3.52 5.21 1.68
CA LEU A 241 2.35 5.20 2.57
C LEU A 241 1.11 5.83 1.91
N SER A 242 1.27 7.03 1.35
CA SER A 242 0.24 7.71 0.55
C SER A 242 0.89 8.74 -0.38
N PHE A 243 0.11 9.54 -1.11
CA PHE A 243 0.65 10.59 -1.99
C PHE A 243 1.55 11.59 -1.24
N ASN A 244 1.15 11.98 -0.06
CA ASN A 244 1.78 13.02 0.78
C ASN A 244 2.52 12.47 2.00
N GLU A 245 2.42 11.19 2.31
CA GLU A 245 3.16 10.53 3.39
C GLU A 245 4.44 9.87 2.87
N PRO A 246 5.45 9.59 3.73
CA PRO A 246 6.77 9.15 3.29
C PRO A 246 6.79 7.72 2.71
N TYR A 247 7.94 7.40 2.12
CA TYR A 247 8.34 6.03 1.88
C TYR A 247 8.73 5.36 3.20
N GLN A 248 8.57 4.05 3.25
CA GLN A 248 8.89 3.26 4.42
C GLN A 248 9.38 1.87 4.04
N ALA A 249 10.37 1.38 4.77
CA ALA A 249 10.78 -0.01 4.78
C ALA A 249 10.57 -0.59 6.18
N VAL A 250 9.90 -1.73 6.26
CA VAL A 250 9.56 -2.42 7.51
C VAL A 250 10.17 -3.80 7.50
N ILE A 251 11.01 -4.11 8.50
CA ILE A 251 11.58 -5.45 8.68
C ILE A 251 10.70 -6.21 9.67
N VAL A 252 10.22 -7.37 9.23
CA VAL A 252 9.36 -8.29 10.00
C VAL A 252 9.98 -9.68 10.01
N ASN A 253 9.74 -10.46 11.06
CA ASN A 253 10.31 -11.80 11.15
C ASN A 253 9.66 -12.79 10.15
N ASN A 254 8.40 -12.57 9.80
CA ASN A 254 7.66 -13.50 8.95
C ASN A 254 6.37 -12.84 8.39
N ARG A 255 5.63 -13.59 7.56
CA ARG A 255 4.38 -13.12 6.94
C ARG A 255 3.24 -12.90 7.93
N THR A 256 3.24 -13.56 9.07
CA THR A 256 2.23 -13.31 10.11
C THR A 256 2.40 -11.92 10.70
N GLU A 257 3.63 -11.52 11.02
CA GLU A 257 3.90 -10.15 11.50
C GLU A 257 3.61 -9.08 10.44
N LEU A 258 3.92 -9.37 9.17
CA LEU A 258 3.50 -8.47 8.07
C LEU A 258 1.97 -8.36 8.00
N SER A 259 1.26 -9.48 8.20
CA SER A 259 -0.20 -9.46 8.27
C SER A 259 -0.70 -8.58 9.42
N ASP A 260 -0.11 -8.73 10.60
CA ASP A 260 -0.48 -7.94 11.78
C ASP A 260 -0.21 -6.46 11.56
N TYR A 261 0.98 -6.13 11.02
CA TYR A 261 1.35 -4.76 10.66
C TYR A 261 0.32 -4.11 9.73
N LEU A 262 -0.03 -4.79 8.64
CA LEU A 262 -0.97 -4.26 7.66
C LEU A 262 -2.42 -4.24 8.18
N MET A 263 -2.84 -5.28 8.90
CA MET A 263 -4.22 -5.35 9.38
C MET A 263 -4.49 -4.44 10.59
N GLU A 264 -3.52 -4.18 11.45
CA GLU A 264 -3.66 -3.15 12.48
C GLU A 264 -3.86 -1.76 11.87
N LYS A 265 -3.28 -1.52 10.69
CA LYS A 265 -3.38 -0.24 9.98
C LYS A 265 -4.66 -0.12 9.16
N TYR A 266 -5.11 -1.19 8.52
CA TYR A 266 -6.16 -1.14 7.50
C TYR A 266 -7.45 -1.88 7.86
N ASP A 267 -7.44 -2.85 8.78
CA ASP A 267 -8.62 -3.58 9.24
C ASP A 267 -9.14 -2.97 10.55
N VAL A 268 -9.62 -1.73 10.46
CA VAL A 268 -9.98 -0.87 11.61
C VAL A 268 -11.46 -0.51 11.67
N GLU A 269 -12.23 -0.85 10.64
CA GLU A 269 -13.66 -0.63 10.61
C GLU A 269 -14.39 -1.83 11.22
N TYR A 270 -15.32 -1.55 12.14
CA TYR A 270 -16.10 -2.57 12.85
C TYR A 270 -17.55 -2.58 12.37
N ASN A 271 -18.13 -3.78 12.32
CA ASN A 271 -19.53 -3.97 11.88
C ASN A 271 -19.84 -3.50 10.45
N GLN A 272 -18.83 -3.45 9.57
CA GLN A 272 -19.03 -3.14 8.17
C GLN A 272 -19.90 -4.20 7.47
N LYS A 273 -20.73 -3.76 6.52
CA LYS A 273 -21.59 -4.65 5.71
C LYS A 273 -20.83 -5.36 4.60
N THR A 274 -19.60 -4.94 4.34
CA THR A 274 -18.69 -5.46 3.33
C THR A 274 -17.70 -6.46 3.95
N THR A 275 -16.97 -7.17 3.12
CA THR A 275 -15.90 -8.07 3.58
C THR A 275 -14.76 -7.24 4.19
N ARG A 276 -14.28 -7.64 5.35
CA ARG A 276 -13.09 -7.02 5.99
C ARG A 276 -11.87 -7.10 5.07
N PRO A 277 -10.92 -6.14 5.15
CA PRO A 277 -9.70 -6.17 4.36
C PRO A 277 -8.93 -7.48 4.46
N PHE A 278 -8.24 -7.85 3.39
CA PHE A 278 -7.40 -9.05 3.34
C PHE A 278 -6.20 -8.85 2.41
N ILE A 279 -5.16 -9.66 2.62
CA ILE A 279 -3.88 -9.49 1.96
C ILE A 279 -3.66 -10.56 0.89
N PHE A 280 -3.25 -10.12 -0.31
CA PHE A 280 -2.71 -11.00 -1.34
C PHE A 280 -1.20 -10.84 -1.44
N GLU A 281 -0.52 -11.96 -1.67
CA GLU A 281 0.85 -12.05 -2.12
C GLU A 281 0.81 -12.49 -3.58
N ASN A 282 1.27 -11.64 -4.49
CA ASN A 282 1.03 -11.79 -5.92
C ASN A 282 -0.48 -11.99 -6.19
N GLY A 283 -0.86 -13.08 -6.84
CA GLY A 283 -2.26 -13.38 -7.20
C GLY A 283 -3.03 -14.28 -6.23
N SER A 284 -2.55 -14.47 -5.02
CA SER A 284 -3.13 -15.41 -4.06
C SER A 284 -3.24 -14.83 -2.66
N LEU A 285 -4.21 -15.31 -1.87
CA LEU A 285 -4.27 -14.96 -0.46
C LEU A 285 -2.92 -15.26 0.21
N MET A 286 -2.36 -14.27 0.90
CA MET A 286 -1.05 -14.39 1.54
C MET A 286 -1.05 -15.54 2.54
N LYS A 287 0.01 -16.36 2.51
CA LYS A 287 0.18 -17.44 3.48
C LYS A 287 0.30 -16.86 4.88
N ASN A 288 -0.36 -17.48 5.84
CA ASN A 288 -0.43 -17.05 7.24
C ASN A 288 -1.11 -15.67 7.43
N PHE A 289 -1.90 -15.21 6.45
CA PHE A 289 -2.76 -14.05 6.65
C PHE A 289 -3.71 -14.30 7.83
N ARG A 290 -3.83 -13.30 8.70
CA ARG A 290 -4.88 -13.20 9.72
C ARG A 290 -5.45 -11.78 9.76
N GLN A 291 -6.70 -11.68 10.16
CA GLN A 291 -7.38 -10.40 10.36
C GLN A 291 -6.84 -9.73 11.63
N ASN A 292 -7.15 -8.45 11.81
CA ASN A 292 -6.74 -7.72 13.00
C ASN A 292 -7.24 -8.42 14.27
N PRO A 293 -6.36 -8.92 15.14
CA PRO A 293 -6.74 -9.64 16.36
C PRO A 293 -7.49 -8.75 17.36
N GLU A 294 -7.29 -7.44 17.33
CA GLU A 294 -7.99 -6.50 18.22
C GLU A 294 -9.48 -6.37 17.86
N TYR A 295 -9.83 -6.59 16.58
CA TYR A 295 -11.23 -6.58 16.15
C TYR A 295 -12.07 -7.61 16.92
N ASP A 296 -11.58 -8.82 17.05
CA ASP A 296 -12.32 -9.91 17.72
C ASP A 296 -12.47 -9.67 19.22
N LYS A 297 -11.55 -8.97 19.86
CA LYS A 297 -11.64 -8.56 21.27
C LYS A 297 -12.74 -7.52 21.50
N ILE A 298 -12.99 -6.62 20.56
CA ILE A 298 -14.01 -5.59 20.65
C ILE A 298 -15.41 -6.17 20.43
N GLN A 299 -15.56 -7.15 19.53
CA GLN A 299 -16.84 -7.80 19.26
C GLN A 299 -17.34 -8.68 20.42
N ASN A 300 -16.43 -9.12 21.30
CA ASN A 300 -16.75 -10.00 22.43
C ASN A 300 -16.97 -9.23 23.76
N LYS A 301 -16.99 -7.89 23.73
CA LYS A 301 -17.37 -7.00 24.84
C LYS A 301 -18.77 -6.43 24.63
#